data_986508e30bea2b0496df5866accacf64
#
_entry.id   986508e30bea2b0496df5866accacf64
#
_cell.length_a   1.000
_cell.length_b   1.000
_cell.length_c   1.000
_cell.angle_alpha   90.00
_cell.angle_beta   90.00
_cell.angle_gamma   90.00
#
_symmetry.space_group_name_H-M   'P 1'
#
loop_
_entity.id
_entity.type
_entity.pdbx_description
1 polymer ?
#
loop_
_entity_poly.entity_id
_entity_poly.type
_entity_poly.pdbx_seq_one_letter_code
_entity_poly.pdbx_strand_id
1 'polypeptide(L)'
;GIILYGYDPSDEVRFGQFKPVMTLKTVVSMVKEMQPGQCASYGRRFTAERPTLVATLCTGYADGYPRQLSCGKGIVEVHGKACPVLGRVCMDQMMVDVTDVPEVREDDEAILWGGTVSDTAETIARKTDTISYEVLCGVSRRVPRVYRDHGQIVAVEDWILEA
;
A
#
# COMPACT_ATOMS: atom_id res chain seq x y z
N GLY A 1 -6.95 6.16 21.92
CA GLY A 1 -5.81 6.29 21.00
C GLY A 1 -6.21 6.36 19.54
N ILE A 2 -7.01 5.41 19.03
CA ILE A 2 -7.31 5.29 17.58
C ILE A 2 -8.01 6.54 17.00
N ILE A 3 -8.80 7.23 17.78
CA ILE A 3 -9.47 8.48 17.39
C ILE A 3 -8.46 9.55 16.96
N LEU A 4 -7.27 9.59 17.58
CA LEU A 4 -6.19 10.51 17.18
C LEU A 4 -5.63 10.19 15.81
N TYR A 5 -5.76 8.94 15.35
CA TYR A 5 -5.39 8.51 14.00
C TYR A 5 -6.53 8.70 12.99
N GLY A 6 -7.70 9.21 13.44
CA GLY A 6 -8.82 9.50 12.57
C GLY A 6 -9.71 8.31 12.25
N TYR A 7 -9.78 7.32 13.15
CA TYR A 7 -10.62 6.14 13.00
C TYR A 7 -11.60 6.00 14.17
N ASP A 8 -12.75 5.40 13.90
CA ASP A 8 -13.71 5.04 14.93
C ASP A 8 -13.18 3.90 15.83
N PRO A 9 -13.54 3.87 17.13
CA PRO A 9 -13.01 2.89 18.07
C PRO A 9 -13.50 1.47 17.83
N SER A 10 -14.68 1.30 17.24
CA SER A 10 -15.27 0.00 16.88
C SER A 10 -16.35 0.17 15.83
N ASP A 11 -16.81 -0.96 15.27
CA ASP A 11 -17.96 -0.96 14.36
C ASP A 11 -19.28 -0.62 15.06
N GLU A 12 -19.35 -0.82 16.37
CA GLU A 12 -20.54 -0.55 17.20
C GLU A 12 -20.66 0.94 17.58
N VAL A 13 -19.50 1.63 17.71
CA VAL A 13 -19.44 3.04 18.11
C VAL A 13 -18.80 3.84 16.98
N ARG A 14 -19.62 4.43 16.14
CA ARG A 14 -19.19 5.25 15.00
C ARG A 14 -19.62 6.70 15.22
N PHE A 15 -18.64 7.58 15.24
CA PHE A 15 -18.86 9.03 15.28
C PHE A 15 -18.98 9.63 13.88
N GLY A 16 -18.38 8.97 12.87
CA GLY A 16 -18.52 9.32 11.44
C GLY A 16 -17.89 10.66 11.03
N GLN A 17 -17.09 11.28 11.89
CA GLN A 17 -16.54 12.63 11.68
C GLN A 17 -15.02 12.70 11.68
N PHE A 18 -14.36 11.56 11.91
CA PHE A 18 -12.91 11.52 11.92
C PHE A 18 -12.33 11.39 10.51
N LYS A 19 -11.16 12.00 10.31
CA LYS A 19 -10.40 11.90 9.06
C LYS A 19 -9.09 11.18 9.34
N PRO A 20 -8.79 10.07 8.63
CA PRO A 20 -7.50 9.41 8.74
C PRO A 20 -6.35 10.38 8.54
N VAL A 21 -5.36 10.35 9.44
CA VAL A 21 -4.20 11.26 9.42
C VAL A 21 -2.95 10.60 8.84
N MET A 22 -3.01 9.30 8.54
CA MET A 22 -1.86 8.53 8.08
C MET A 22 -2.11 7.95 6.69
N THR A 23 -1.14 8.11 5.80
CA THR A 23 -1.10 7.52 4.46
C THR A 23 0.24 6.82 4.30
N LEU A 24 0.25 5.55 3.87
CA LEU A 24 1.46 4.83 3.54
C LEU A 24 1.70 4.91 2.04
N LYS A 25 2.90 5.38 1.67
CA LYS A 25 3.30 5.61 0.28
C LYS A 25 4.61 4.91 -0.04
N THR A 26 4.83 4.69 -1.33
CA THR A 26 6.08 4.18 -1.89
C THR A 26 6.26 4.72 -3.29
N VAL A 27 7.29 4.24 -3.99
CA VAL A 27 7.56 4.57 -5.39
C VAL A 27 7.58 3.32 -6.25
N VAL A 28 7.32 3.51 -7.53
CA VAL A 28 7.48 2.51 -8.58
C VAL A 28 8.97 2.37 -8.89
N SER A 29 9.52 1.17 -8.76
CA SER A 29 10.94 0.89 -9.09
C SER A 29 11.13 0.33 -10.49
N MET A 30 10.10 -0.22 -11.11
CA MET A 30 10.16 -0.80 -12.44
C MET A 30 8.75 -0.93 -13.01
N VAL A 31 8.64 -0.72 -14.32
CA VAL A 31 7.42 -1.00 -15.08
C VAL A 31 7.75 -1.98 -16.19
N LYS A 32 6.98 -3.05 -16.33
CA LYS A 32 7.18 -4.09 -17.34
C LYS A 32 5.87 -4.63 -17.88
N GLU A 33 5.79 -4.78 -19.18
CA GLU A 33 4.70 -5.52 -19.82
C GLU A 33 4.94 -7.03 -19.72
N MET A 34 3.95 -7.76 -19.26
CA MET A 34 3.91 -9.23 -19.23
C MET A 34 2.99 -9.77 -20.33
N GLN A 35 3.49 -10.74 -21.08
CA GLN A 35 2.70 -11.43 -22.09
C GLN A 35 1.90 -12.59 -21.49
N PRO A 36 0.79 -13.03 -22.13
CA PRO A 36 0.02 -14.18 -21.68
C PRO A 36 0.92 -15.41 -21.43
N GLY A 37 0.67 -16.11 -20.33
CA GLY A 37 1.45 -17.26 -19.88
C GLY A 37 2.70 -16.94 -19.05
N GLN A 38 3.15 -15.69 -19.00
CA GLN A 38 4.24 -15.29 -18.12
C GLN A 38 3.78 -15.24 -16.67
N CYS A 39 4.66 -15.66 -15.76
CA CYS A 39 4.37 -15.73 -14.33
C CYS A 39 5.17 -14.69 -13.55
N ALA A 40 4.59 -14.20 -12.47
CA ALA A 40 5.25 -13.30 -11.52
C ALA A 40 5.10 -13.76 -10.07
N SER A 41 5.98 -13.25 -9.21
CA SER A 41 5.98 -13.47 -7.76
C SER A 41 6.37 -14.89 -7.34
N TYR A 42 6.68 -15.04 -6.04
CA TYR A 42 7.08 -16.32 -5.44
C TYR A 42 6.01 -17.39 -5.62
N GLY A 43 6.45 -18.57 -6.11
CA GLY A 43 5.58 -19.71 -6.37
C GLY A 43 4.69 -19.52 -7.58
N ARG A 44 5.04 -18.58 -8.49
CA ARG A 44 4.28 -18.30 -9.73
C ARG A 44 2.79 -18.09 -9.46
N ARG A 45 2.47 -17.33 -8.39
CA ARG A 45 1.08 -17.13 -7.91
C ARG A 45 0.27 -16.17 -8.77
N PHE A 46 0.91 -15.49 -9.70
CA PHE A 46 0.26 -14.73 -10.75
C PHE A 46 0.75 -15.26 -12.11
N THR A 47 -0.19 -15.50 -13.00
CA THR A 47 0.06 -15.79 -14.42
C THR A 47 -0.76 -14.82 -15.24
N ALA A 48 -0.11 -14.10 -16.14
CA ALA A 48 -0.80 -13.18 -17.03
C ALA A 48 -1.68 -13.94 -18.02
N GLU A 49 -2.97 -13.66 -18.09
CA GLU A 49 -3.93 -14.22 -19.04
C GLU A 49 -4.10 -13.35 -20.29
N ARG A 50 -3.70 -12.09 -20.18
CA ARG A 50 -3.69 -11.05 -21.22
C ARG A 50 -2.40 -10.24 -21.14
N PRO A 51 -2.04 -9.44 -22.15
CA PRO A 51 -0.98 -8.43 -21.99
C PRO A 51 -1.30 -7.58 -20.76
N THR A 52 -0.38 -7.54 -19.80
CA THR A 52 -0.59 -6.91 -18.48
C THR A 52 0.60 -6.02 -18.18
N LEU A 53 0.34 -4.73 -17.95
CA LEU A 53 1.34 -3.80 -17.48
C LEU A 53 1.48 -3.94 -15.96
N VAL A 54 2.70 -4.25 -15.51
CA VAL A 54 3.00 -4.54 -14.11
C VAL A 54 4.00 -3.52 -13.59
N ALA A 55 3.65 -2.86 -12.49
CA ALA A 55 4.58 -2.06 -11.72
C ALA A 55 5.11 -2.84 -10.52
N THR A 56 6.42 -2.73 -10.28
CA THR A 56 7.06 -3.19 -9.04
C THR A 56 7.20 -2.02 -8.08
N LEU A 57 6.76 -2.21 -6.85
CA LEU A 57 6.80 -1.20 -5.79
C LEU A 57 7.88 -1.53 -4.77
N CYS A 58 8.60 -0.50 -4.28
CA CYS A 58 9.67 -0.60 -3.28
C CYS A 58 9.11 -0.78 -1.86
N THR A 59 8.20 -1.73 -1.65
CA THR A 59 7.59 -1.99 -0.35
C THR A 59 7.12 -3.42 -0.27
N GLY A 60 7.29 -4.03 0.90
CA GLY A 60 6.80 -5.36 1.19
C GLY A 60 6.35 -5.52 2.64
N TYR A 61 6.28 -6.79 3.10
CA TYR A 61 5.79 -7.04 4.45
C TYR A 61 6.77 -6.59 5.55
N ALA A 62 8.05 -6.42 5.25
CA ALA A 62 9.01 -5.87 6.21
C ALA A 62 8.84 -4.36 6.46
N ASP A 63 8.12 -3.67 5.58
CA ASP A 63 7.74 -2.27 5.74
C ASP A 63 6.42 -2.08 6.48
N GLY A 64 5.66 -3.16 6.63
CA GLY A 64 4.35 -3.15 7.29
C GLY A 64 3.15 -3.34 6.35
N TYR A 65 3.39 -3.65 5.06
CA TYR A 65 2.29 -4.02 4.17
C TYR A 65 1.95 -5.51 4.33
N PRO A 66 0.75 -5.89 4.84
CA PRO A 66 0.45 -7.26 5.21
C PRO A 66 0.56 -8.26 4.05
N ARG A 67 1.29 -9.37 4.28
CA ARG A 67 1.44 -10.42 3.26
C ARG A 67 0.12 -11.10 2.89
N GLN A 68 -0.87 -11.06 3.78
CA GLN A 68 -2.23 -11.56 3.54
C GLN A 68 -2.96 -10.84 2.42
N LEU A 69 -2.52 -9.63 2.04
CA LEU A 69 -3.06 -8.84 0.92
C LEU A 69 -2.58 -9.30 -0.46
N SER A 70 -1.86 -10.40 -0.52
CA SER A 70 -1.40 -11.06 -1.75
C SER A 70 -2.54 -11.51 -2.66
N CYS A 71 -2.24 -11.72 -3.95
CA CYS A 71 -3.10 -12.36 -4.94
C CYS A 71 -4.45 -11.64 -5.15
N GLY A 72 -4.41 -10.35 -5.39
CA GLY A 72 -5.57 -9.53 -5.71
C GLY A 72 -6.38 -9.03 -4.52
N LYS A 73 -6.02 -9.41 -3.28
CA LYS A 73 -6.75 -8.93 -2.10
C LYS A 73 -6.48 -7.47 -1.77
N GLY A 74 -5.22 -7.04 -1.90
CA GLY A 74 -4.82 -5.66 -1.65
C GLY A 74 -5.06 -4.78 -2.88
N ILE A 75 -5.46 -3.54 -2.63
CA ILE A 75 -5.64 -2.50 -3.65
C ILE A 75 -4.77 -1.31 -3.26
N VAL A 76 -3.87 -0.94 -4.15
CA VAL A 76 -3.08 0.29 -4.04
C VAL A 76 -3.57 1.33 -5.04
N GLU A 77 -3.13 2.56 -4.89
CA GLU A 77 -3.48 3.64 -5.80
C GLU A 77 -2.23 4.13 -6.54
N VAL A 78 -2.33 4.22 -7.87
CA VAL A 78 -1.32 4.87 -8.73
C VAL A 78 -2.05 5.83 -9.65
N HIS A 79 -1.63 7.08 -9.70
CA HIS A 79 -2.28 8.16 -10.48
C HIS A 79 -3.82 8.23 -10.26
N GLY A 80 -4.28 8.01 -9.03
CA GLY A 80 -5.73 8.02 -8.72
C GLY A 80 -6.51 6.80 -9.21
N LYS A 81 -5.84 5.75 -9.68
CA LYS A 81 -6.45 4.50 -10.13
C LYS A 81 -6.19 3.38 -9.14
N ALA A 82 -7.18 2.51 -8.96
CA ALA A 82 -7.09 1.33 -8.12
C ALA A 82 -6.32 0.22 -8.85
N CYS A 83 -5.20 -0.21 -8.27
CA CYS A 83 -4.27 -1.20 -8.83
C CYS A 83 -4.21 -2.41 -7.91
N PRO A 84 -4.69 -3.59 -8.33
CA PRO A 84 -4.66 -4.79 -7.49
C PRO A 84 -3.24 -5.37 -7.36
N VAL A 85 -2.94 -5.95 -6.19
CA VAL A 85 -1.67 -6.61 -5.92
C VAL A 85 -1.60 -7.93 -6.70
N LEU A 86 -0.55 -8.11 -7.49
CA LEU A 86 -0.29 -9.30 -8.27
C LEU A 86 0.61 -10.30 -7.54
N GLY A 87 0.15 -11.55 -7.44
CA GLY A 87 0.90 -12.60 -6.77
C GLY A 87 1.15 -12.31 -5.29
N ARG A 88 2.26 -12.80 -4.75
CA ARG A 88 2.59 -12.65 -3.32
C ARG A 88 3.33 -11.35 -3.03
N VAL A 89 2.94 -10.67 -1.97
CA VAL A 89 3.75 -9.60 -1.36
C VAL A 89 5.06 -10.24 -0.85
N CYS A 90 6.20 -9.69 -1.27
CA CYS A 90 7.53 -10.13 -0.86
C CYS A 90 8.00 -9.33 0.37
N MET A 91 9.24 -9.56 0.82
CA MET A 91 9.80 -8.88 1.99
C MET A 91 9.89 -7.36 1.76
N ASP A 92 10.46 -6.97 0.63
CA ASP A 92 10.85 -5.59 0.33
C ASP A 92 10.23 -5.05 -0.97
N GLN A 93 9.43 -5.87 -1.66
CA GLN A 93 8.82 -5.52 -2.94
C GLN A 93 7.45 -6.17 -3.09
N MET A 94 6.61 -5.59 -3.92
CA MET A 94 5.40 -6.20 -4.42
C MET A 94 5.09 -5.71 -5.83
N MET A 95 4.26 -6.45 -6.55
CA MET A 95 3.83 -6.12 -7.91
C MET A 95 2.34 -5.80 -7.93
N VAL A 96 1.97 -4.86 -8.79
CA VAL A 96 0.58 -4.42 -8.98
C VAL A 96 0.25 -4.34 -10.46
N ASP A 97 -1.02 -4.60 -10.80
CA ASP A 97 -1.54 -4.42 -12.15
C ASP A 97 -1.79 -2.93 -12.40
N VAL A 98 -1.06 -2.34 -13.32
CA VAL A 98 -1.19 -0.95 -13.75
C VAL A 98 -1.62 -0.83 -15.21
N THR A 99 -2.28 -1.87 -15.75
CA THR A 99 -2.73 -1.90 -17.16
C THR A 99 -3.64 -0.70 -17.49
N ASP A 100 -4.43 -0.26 -16.52
CA ASP A 100 -5.32 0.90 -16.67
C ASP A 100 -4.63 2.24 -16.36
N VAL A 101 -3.30 2.24 -16.15
CA VAL A 101 -2.45 3.41 -15.91
C VAL A 101 -1.27 3.40 -16.88
N PRO A 102 -1.51 3.50 -18.20
CA PRO A 102 -0.48 3.29 -19.23
C PRO A 102 0.66 4.32 -19.17
N GLU A 103 0.43 5.48 -18.56
CA GLU A 103 1.42 6.55 -18.38
C GLU A 103 2.34 6.35 -17.18
N VAL A 104 2.14 5.30 -16.37
CA VAL A 104 2.96 5.02 -15.18
C VAL A 104 4.42 4.76 -15.57
N ARG A 105 5.34 5.25 -14.76
CA ARG A 105 6.80 5.13 -14.95
C ARG A 105 7.52 4.96 -13.62
N GLU A 106 8.80 4.66 -13.71
CA GLU A 106 9.70 4.62 -12.54
C GLU A 106 9.68 5.97 -11.81
N ASP A 107 9.84 5.91 -10.49
CA ASP A 107 9.77 7.01 -9.53
C ASP A 107 8.36 7.62 -9.31
N ASP A 108 7.33 7.16 -10.02
CA ASP A 108 5.96 7.58 -9.72
C ASP A 108 5.53 7.12 -8.31
N GLU A 109 4.78 8.00 -7.64
CA GLU A 109 4.24 7.69 -6.30
C GLU A 109 3.12 6.65 -6.38
N ALA A 110 3.17 5.68 -5.48
CA ALA A 110 2.09 4.74 -5.23
C ALA A 110 1.60 4.85 -3.78
N ILE A 111 0.29 4.91 -3.59
CA ILE A 111 -0.33 4.95 -2.27
C ILE A 111 -0.80 3.55 -1.91
N LEU A 112 -0.16 2.97 -0.89
CA LEU A 112 -0.42 1.61 -0.45
C LEU A 112 -1.73 1.50 0.32
N TRP A 113 -2.02 2.50 1.15
CA TRP A 113 -3.31 2.67 1.83
C TRP A 113 -3.47 4.12 2.34
N GLY A 114 -4.73 4.51 2.55
CA GLY A 114 -5.08 5.86 3.01
C GLY A 114 -5.18 6.90 1.90
N GLY A 115 -5.24 6.47 0.64
CA GLY A 115 -5.57 7.31 -0.52
C GLY A 115 -7.07 7.39 -0.79
N THR A 116 -7.42 7.82 -2.00
CA THR A 116 -8.81 8.00 -2.44
C THR A 116 -9.45 6.70 -2.90
N VAL A 117 -8.69 5.85 -3.57
CA VAL A 117 -9.17 4.58 -4.16
C VAL A 117 -8.38 3.36 -3.66
N SER A 118 -7.28 3.56 -2.93
CA SER A 118 -6.54 2.50 -2.26
C SER A 118 -7.32 1.94 -1.07
N ASP A 119 -6.83 0.83 -0.52
CA ASP A 119 -7.31 0.35 0.77
C ASP A 119 -7.13 1.40 1.88
N THR A 120 -7.93 1.31 2.91
CA THR A 120 -7.76 2.03 4.20
C THR A 120 -7.24 1.07 5.26
N ALA A 121 -6.75 1.57 6.39
CA ALA A 121 -6.35 0.69 7.50
C ALA A 121 -7.52 -0.19 7.98
N GLU A 122 -8.76 0.30 7.93
CA GLU A 122 -9.96 -0.49 8.28
C GLU A 122 -10.26 -1.57 7.24
N THR A 123 -10.15 -1.26 5.92
CA THR A 123 -10.36 -2.28 4.88
C THR A 123 -9.28 -3.34 4.91
N ILE A 124 -8.03 -2.97 5.17
CA ILE A 124 -6.93 -3.90 5.38
C ILE A 124 -7.23 -4.80 6.58
N ALA A 125 -7.60 -4.22 7.73
CA ALA A 125 -7.91 -4.97 8.94
C ALA A 125 -8.98 -6.04 8.67
N ARG A 126 -10.07 -5.68 8.00
CA ARG A 126 -11.13 -6.63 7.61
C ARG A 126 -10.63 -7.73 6.65
N LYS A 127 -9.79 -7.38 5.67
CA LYS A 127 -9.21 -8.34 4.70
C LYS A 127 -8.21 -9.30 5.34
N THR A 128 -7.61 -8.94 6.47
CA THR A 128 -6.55 -9.69 7.14
C THR A 128 -6.97 -10.27 8.50
N ASP A 129 -8.26 -10.12 8.85
CA ASP A 129 -8.86 -10.61 10.11
C ASP A 129 -8.17 -10.03 11.35
N THR A 130 -8.01 -8.71 11.37
CA THR A 130 -7.42 -7.97 12.49
C THR A 130 -8.15 -6.63 12.70
N ILE A 131 -7.52 -5.71 13.43
CA ILE A 131 -8.05 -4.38 13.75
C ILE A 131 -7.14 -3.27 13.18
N SER A 132 -7.72 -2.09 12.92
CA SER A 132 -6.98 -0.95 12.37
C SER A 132 -5.77 -0.52 13.23
N TYR A 133 -5.84 -0.73 14.53
CA TYR A 133 -4.72 -0.51 15.46
C TYR A 133 -3.46 -1.30 15.06
N GLU A 134 -3.62 -2.59 14.78
CA GLU A 134 -2.50 -3.45 14.38
C GLU A 134 -1.92 -3.01 13.04
N VAL A 135 -2.79 -2.67 12.07
CA VAL A 135 -2.35 -2.18 10.76
C VAL A 135 -1.48 -0.92 10.90
N LEU A 136 -1.92 0.05 11.71
CA LEU A 136 -1.18 1.29 11.94
C LEU A 136 0.15 1.04 12.69
N CYS A 137 0.13 0.19 13.72
CA CYS A 137 1.33 -0.18 14.48
C CYS A 137 2.30 -1.05 13.68
N GLY A 138 1.81 -1.77 12.66
CA GLY A 138 2.60 -2.67 11.83
C GLY A 138 3.59 -1.97 10.90
N VAL A 139 3.44 -0.66 10.67
CA VAL A 139 4.39 0.09 9.83
C VAL A 139 5.76 0.15 10.52
N SER A 140 6.75 -0.44 9.84
CA SER A 140 8.12 -0.60 10.34
C SER A 140 8.80 0.74 10.62
N ARG A 141 9.76 0.75 11.56
CA ARG A 141 10.63 1.90 11.83
C ARG A 141 11.55 2.27 10.66
N ARG A 142 11.81 1.36 9.76
CA ARG A 142 12.62 1.64 8.56
C ARG A 142 11.89 2.49 7.51
N VAL A 143 10.58 2.71 7.69
CA VAL A 143 9.80 3.62 6.84
C VAL A 143 9.85 5.02 7.43
N PRO A 144 10.39 6.01 6.72
CA PRO A 144 10.43 7.40 7.21
C PRO A 144 9.04 7.93 7.54
N ARG A 145 8.94 8.72 8.61
CA ARG A 145 7.73 9.41 9.01
C ARG A 145 7.81 10.87 8.59
N VAL A 146 6.94 11.28 7.69
CA VAL A 146 6.85 12.68 7.23
C VAL A 146 5.60 13.31 7.83
N TYR A 147 5.79 14.21 8.76
CA TYR A 147 4.70 14.93 9.41
C TYR A 147 4.36 16.21 8.63
N ARG A 148 3.07 16.38 8.36
CA ARG A 148 2.58 17.54 7.62
C ARG A 148 1.53 18.29 8.44
N ASP A 149 1.62 19.62 8.44
CA ASP A 149 0.60 20.52 8.97
C ASP A 149 0.24 21.53 7.89
N HIS A 150 -1.07 21.70 7.60
CA HIS A 150 -1.58 22.57 6.52
C HIS A 150 -0.84 22.36 5.18
N GLY A 151 -0.49 21.11 4.86
CA GLY A 151 0.20 20.72 3.62
C GLY A 151 1.72 20.95 3.62
N GLN A 152 2.29 21.59 4.62
CA GLN A 152 3.74 21.80 4.78
C GLN A 152 4.37 20.70 5.62
N ILE A 153 5.59 20.28 5.25
CA ILE A 153 6.37 19.34 6.06
C ILE A 153 6.89 20.09 7.28
N VAL A 154 6.49 19.62 8.47
CA VAL A 154 6.91 20.22 9.76
C VAL A 154 7.96 19.37 10.48
N ALA A 155 8.04 18.07 10.20
CA ALA A 155 9.08 17.18 10.73
C ALA A 155 9.25 15.97 9.82
N VAL A 156 10.45 15.36 9.86
CA VAL A 156 10.76 14.06 9.26
C VAL A 156 11.53 13.25 10.30
N GLU A 157 11.11 12.01 10.50
CA GLU A 157 11.85 11.03 11.31
C GLU A 157 12.31 9.91 10.39
N ASP A 158 13.61 9.71 10.24
CA ASP A 158 14.22 8.64 9.48
C ASP A 158 15.25 7.90 10.34
N TRP A 159 14.80 6.83 10.97
CA TRP A 159 15.60 6.02 11.89
C TRP A 159 16.79 5.30 11.25
N ILE A 160 16.84 5.22 9.93
CA ILE A 160 17.96 4.60 9.21
C ILE A 160 19.05 5.63 8.93
N LEU A 161 18.68 6.85 8.57
CA LEU A 161 19.64 7.90 8.23
C LEU A 161 20.16 8.66 9.44
N GLU A 162 19.44 8.60 10.58
CA GLU A 162 19.80 9.28 11.84
C GLU A 162 20.59 8.35 12.80
N ALA A 163 20.94 7.14 12.38
CA ALA A 163 21.63 6.14 13.21
C ALA A 163 23.16 6.24 13.11
#